data_58258f2a844cb6689185a3a09949cca2
#
_entry.id   58258f2a844cb6689185a3a09949cca2
#
_cell.length_a   1.000
_cell.length_b   1.000
_cell.length_c   1.000
_cell.angle_alpha   90.00
_cell.angle_beta   90.00
_cell.angle_gamma   90.00
#
_symmetry.space_group_name_H-M   'P 1'
#
loop_
_entity.id
_entity.type
_entity.pdbx_description
1 polymer ?
#
loop_
_entity_poly.entity_id
_entity_poly.type
_entity_poly.pdbx_seq_one_letter_code
_entity_poly.pdbx_strand_id
1 'polypeptide(L)'
;ISLDALRELGAGLPLPAAMQDGLAKLRPQGTIDNLQLNWTGNETGWSRFHAKGKAHGLALAADTVAQPTRATAKHGPPTPRRPGFSGAAIEFDLNQQGGQAKVSLSKGHVSFPGVFEEPVIPMDRLSADLTWQLDGPDIQARFGNVRLANADLQGQLSGSWRTSDPASSPSGSRFPGILKLDGSLSRGKGERVHRYLPLVIGADARNYVKAAILAGQVRDVRFKVEGDLW
;
A
#
# COMPACT_ATOMS: atom_id res chain seq x y z
N ILE A 1 10.90 19.59 -7.49
CA ILE A 1 10.20 20.19 -6.34
C ILE A 1 10.10 19.12 -5.26
N SER A 2 10.56 19.41 -4.04
CA SER A 2 10.36 18.45 -2.93
C SER A 2 8.88 18.44 -2.50
N LEU A 3 8.40 17.27 -2.06
CA LEU A 3 7.04 17.15 -1.54
C LEU A 3 6.83 17.95 -0.25
N ASP A 4 7.89 18.16 0.55
CA ASP A 4 7.83 19.03 1.71
C ASP A 4 7.63 20.49 1.31
N ALA A 5 8.37 20.98 0.30
CA ALA A 5 8.15 22.33 -0.22
C ALA A 5 6.76 22.49 -0.86
N LEU A 6 6.26 21.45 -1.55
CA LEU A 6 4.90 21.46 -2.11
C LEU A 6 3.83 21.55 -1.01
N ARG A 7 4.06 20.89 0.12
CA ARG A 7 3.17 20.97 1.29
C ARG A 7 3.15 22.37 1.89
N GLU A 8 4.31 23.01 2.03
CA GLU A 8 4.42 24.38 2.54
C GLU A 8 3.78 25.40 1.59
N LEU A 9 4.01 25.24 0.30
CA LEU A 9 3.38 26.06 -0.74
C LEU A 9 1.89 25.75 -0.92
N GLY A 10 1.49 24.52 -0.65
CA GLY A 10 0.11 24.02 -0.83
C GLY A 10 -0.94 24.76 0.01
N ALA A 11 -0.54 25.39 1.11
CA ALA A 11 -1.41 26.24 1.90
C ALA A 11 -1.83 27.55 1.13
N GLY A 12 -1.04 27.96 0.12
CA GLY A 12 -1.33 29.11 -0.75
C GLY A 12 -1.80 28.74 -2.15
N LEU A 13 -1.81 27.43 -2.49
CA LEU A 13 -2.30 26.95 -3.79
C LEU A 13 -3.78 26.54 -3.67
N PRO A 14 -4.61 26.83 -4.69
CA PRO A 14 -6.02 26.42 -4.69
C PRO A 14 -6.15 24.91 -4.97
N LEU A 15 -5.48 24.07 -4.17
CA LEU A 15 -5.59 22.61 -4.27
C LEU A 15 -6.94 22.15 -3.75
N PRO A 16 -7.55 21.08 -4.33
CA PRO A 16 -8.73 20.45 -3.77
C PRO A 16 -8.52 20.06 -2.31
N ALA A 17 -9.52 20.26 -1.45
CA ALA A 17 -9.43 20.02 -0.02
C ALA A 17 -8.95 18.59 0.31
N ALA A 18 -9.42 17.58 -0.44
CA ALA A 18 -8.99 16.20 -0.28
C ALA A 18 -7.48 16.00 -0.54
N MET A 19 -6.90 16.77 -1.45
CA MET A 19 -5.47 16.72 -1.75
C MET A 19 -4.66 17.44 -0.66
N GLN A 20 -5.12 18.59 -0.18
CA GLN A 20 -4.51 19.29 0.96
C GLN A 20 -4.51 18.42 2.21
N ASP A 21 -5.65 17.82 2.53
CA ASP A 21 -5.82 16.88 3.65
C ASP A 21 -4.91 15.66 3.51
N GLY A 22 -4.83 15.09 2.31
CA GLY A 22 -3.94 13.97 2.01
C GLY A 22 -2.47 14.32 2.27
N LEU A 23 -1.99 15.42 1.73
CA LEU A 23 -0.61 15.89 1.95
C LEU A 23 -0.31 16.19 3.42
N ALA A 24 -1.26 16.81 4.12
CA ALA A 24 -1.10 17.13 5.54
C ALA A 24 -1.07 15.89 6.45
N LYS A 25 -1.95 14.92 6.20
CA LYS A 25 -2.10 13.70 7.01
C LYS A 25 -1.04 12.64 6.68
N LEU A 26 -0.74 12.47 5.40
CA LEU A 26 0.16 11.41 4.95
C LEU A 26 1.64 11.81 5.06
N ARG A 27 1.95 13.09 4.96
CA ARG A 27 3.33 13.63 4.99
C ARG A 27 4.29 12.84 4.10
N PRO A 28 3.97 12.65 2.82
CA PRO A 28 4.84 11.92 1.92
C PRO A 28 6.14 12.69 1.75
N GLN A 29 7.26 11.97 1.69
CA GLN A 29 8.58 12.52 1.39
C GLN A 29 8.99 12.15 -0.03
N GLY A 30 9.89 12.93 -0.63
CA GLY A 30 10.43 12.68 -1.96
C GLY A 30 10.50 13.94 -2.82
N THR A 31 10.89 13.73 -4.07
CA THR A 31 11.06 14.80 -5.05
C THR A 31 10.23 14.50 -6.29
N ILE A 32 9.50 15.50 -6.77
CA ILE A 32 8.76 15.45 -8.04
C ILE A 32 9.59 16.11 -9.13
N ASP A 33 9.76 15.40 -10.23
CA ASP A 33 10.40 15.88 -11.46
C ASP A 33 9.36 16.00 -12.58
N ASN A 34 9.57 16.93 -13.48
CA ASN A 34 8.79 17.08 -14.71
C ASN A 34 7.27 17.13 -14.47
N LEU A 35 6.82 17.78 -13.40
CA LEU A 35 5.40 17.95 -13.14
C LEU A 35 4.75 18.81 -14.21
N GLN A 36 3.76 18.26 -14.89
CA GLN A 36 2.84 18.96 -15.76
C GLN A 36 1.48 18.98 -15.07
N LEU A 37 0.96 20.16 -14.83
CA LEU A 37 -0.31 20.37 -14.16
C LEU A 37 -1.18 21.31 -14.99
N ASN A 38 -2.32 20.82 -15.41
CA ASN A 38 -3.35 21.58 -16.09
C ASN A 38 -4.60 21.61 -15.22
N TRP A 39 -5.23 22.75 -15.06
CA TRP A 39 -6.48 22.87 -14.32
C TRP A 39 -7.41 23.88 -14.94
N THR A 40 -8.69 23.68 -14.72
CA THR A 40 -9.75 24.65 -14.98
C THR A 40 -10.57 24.78 -13.70
N GLY A 41 -10.99 25.99 -13.39
CA GLY A 41 -11.74 26.28 -12.17
C GLY A 41 -11.99 27.76 -12.04
N ASN A 42 -12.56 28.15 -10.92
CA ASN A 42 -12.80 29.53 -10.54
C ASN A 42 -12.18 29.80 -9.14
N GLU A 43 -12.43 30.98 -8.59
CA GLU A 43 -11.93 31.38 -7.28
C GLU A 43 -12.36 30.45 -6.13
N THR A 44 -13.43 29.66 -6.31
CA THR A 44 -13.95 28.73 -5.31
C THR A 44 -13.34 27.32 -5.38
N GLY A 45 -12.55 27.04 -6.42
CA GLY A 45 -11.85 25.74 -6.54
C GLY A 45 -11.66 25.24 -7.97
N TRP A 46 -10.97 24.12 -8.09
CA TRP A 46 -10.74 23.46 -9.36
C TRP A 46 -11.95 22.57 -9.75
N SER A 47 -12.49 22.79 -10.94
CA SER A 47 -13.54 21.94 -11.48
C SER A 47 -12.97 20.73 -12.22
N ARG A 48 -11.80 20.88 -12.84
CA ARG A 48 -11.05 19.80 -13.50
C ARG A 48 -9.57 20.03 -13.30
N PHE A 49 -8.84 18.93 -13.12
CA PHE A 49 -7.38 18.97 -13.16
C PHE A 49 -6.84 17.71 -13.85
N HIS A 50 -5.65 17.83 -14.40
CA HIS A 50 -4.87 16.74 -14.94
C HIS A 50 -3.42 16.95 -14.51
N ALA A 51 -2.83 15.96 -13.88
CA ALA A 51 -1.47 16.00 -13.40
C ALA A 51 -0.69 14.80 -13.94
N LYS A 52 0.47 15.07 -14.52
CA LYS A 52 1.39 14.05 -15.01
C LYS A 52 2.79 14.38 -14.56
N GLY A 53 3.54 13.36 -14.14
CA GLY A 53 4.90 13.60 -13.68
C GLY A 53 5.63 12.35 -13.26
N LYS A 54 6.82 12.57 -12.74
CA LYS A 54 7.67 11.55 -12.14
C LYS A 54 8.08 12.01 -10.75
N ALA A 55 8.18 11.07 -9.83
CA ALA A 55 8.72 11.36 -8.51
C ALA A 55 9.66 10.23 -8.08
N HIS A 56 10.66 10.57 -7.29
CA HIS A 56 11.66 9.64 -6.78
C HIS A 56 11.98 9.90 -5.30
N GLY A 57 12.64 8.92 -4.69
CA GLY A 57 12.95 8.98 -3.26
C GLY A 57 11.69 9.02 -2.40
N LEU A 58 10.58 8.49 -2.94
CA LEU A 58 9.31 8.53 -2.23
C LEU A 58 9.34 7.66 -1.00
N ALA A 59 8.84 8.23 0.10
CA ALA A 59 8.60 7.52 1.34
C ALA A 59 7.28 7.95 1.96
N LEU A 60 6.59 6.99 2.55
CA LEU A 60 5.39 7.16 3.33
C LEU A 60 5.54 6.42 4.64
N ALA A 61 5.41 7.12 5.75
CA ALA A 61 5.44 6.48 7.06
C ALA A 61 4.20 5.59 7.25
N ALA A 62 4.41 4.36 7.69
CA ALA A 62 3.34 3.51 8.15
C ALA A 62 2.74 4.04 9.46
N ASP A 63 1.48 3.71 9.75
CA ASP A 63 0.95 3.98 11.08
C ASP A 63 1.71 3.16 12.13
N THR A 64 2.02 3.80 13.25
CA THR A 64 2.64 3.11 14.37
C THR A 64 1.65 2.14 15.01
N VAL A 65 2.07 0.88 15.18
CA VAL A 65 1.34 -0.05 16.03
C VAL A 65 1.63 0.38 17.47
N ALA A 66 0.63 0.89 18.18
CA ALA A 66 0.75 1.02 19.62
C ALA A 66 1.09 -0.37 20.17
N GLN A 67 2.18 -0.48 20.94
CA GLN A 67 2.54 -1.75 21.57
C GLN A 67 1.32 -2.22 22.38
N PRO A 68 0.90 -3.49 22.23
CA PRO A 68 -0.22 -4.01 23.01
C PRO A 68 0.17 -3.90 24.48
N THR A 69 -0.47 -3.00 25.20
CA THR A 69 -0.43 -3.04 26.65
C THR A 69 -1.09 -4.36 27.08
N ARG A 70 -0.59 -4.97 28.17
CA ARG A 70 -1.10 -6.26 28.71
C ARG A 70 -2.63 -6.36 28.80
N ALA A 71 -3.31 -5.22 28.83
CA ALA A 71 -4.79 -5.13 28.88
C ALA A 71 -5.48 -5.38 27.53
N THR A 72 -4.80 -5.24 26.38
CA THR A 72 -5.42 -5.38 25.05
C THR A 72 -5.22 -6.77 24.41
N ALA A 73 -4.51 -7.68 25.08
CA ALA A 73 -4.26 -9.04 24.62
C ALA A 73 -5.52 -9.95 24.54
N LYS A 74 -6.69 -9.45 24.96
CA LYS A 74 -7.96 -10.19 24.93
C LYS A 74 -8.84 -9.92 23.69
N HIS A 75 -8.44 -9.04 22.79
CA HIS A 75 -9.25 -8.66 21.64
C HIS A 75 -8.55 -9.07 20.36
N GLY A 76 -9.01 -10.11 19.71
CA GLY A 76 -8.76 -10.53 18.32
C GLY A 76 -7.42 -10.19 17.64
N PRO A 77 -7.18 -10.59 16.41
CA PRO A 77 -6.00 -10.20 15.67
C PRO A 77 -5.98 -8.67 15.48
N PRO A 78 -4.79 -8.04 15.47
CA PRO A 78 -4.69 -6.59 15.27
C PRO A 78 -5.23 -6.22 13.89
N THR A 79 -6.00 -5.14 13.84
CA THR A 79 -6.56 -4.61 12.60
C THR A 79 -5.45 -4.06 11.70
N PRO A 80 -5.49 -4.35 10.38
CA PRO A 80 -4.59 -3.74 9.41
C PRO A 80 -4.63 -2.21 9.51
N ARG A 81 -3.46 -1.59 9.47
CA ARG A 81 -3.29 -0.13 9.54
C ARG A 81 -2.71 0.38 8.23
N ARG A 82 -2.65 1.69 8.08
CA ARG A 82 -2.08 2.31 6.89
C ARG A 82 -0.68 1.77 6.62
N PRO A 83 -0.43 1.19 5.43
CA PRO A 83 0.88 0.72 5.04
C PRO A 83 1.85 1.89 4.82
N GLY A 84 3.14 1.60 4.87
CA GLY A 84 4.20 2.52 4.55
C GLY A 84 5.19 1.93 3.56
N PHE A 85 6.05 2.77 3.03
CA PHE A 85 7.15 2.36 2.16
C PHE A 85 8.27 3.40 2.15
N SER A 86 9.45 3.01 1.67
CA SER A 86 10.54 3.94 1.39
C SER A 86 11.34 3.51 0.16
N GLY A 87 11.95 4.50 -0.50
CA GLY A 87 12.81 4.28 -1.65
C GLY A 87 12.07 4.03 -2.96
N ALA A 88 10.78 4.42 -3.04
CA ALA A 88 10.01 4.26 -4.26
C ALA A 88 10.22 5.40 -5.26
N ALA A 89 10.05 5.07 -6.53
CA ALA A 89 9.87 6.01 -7.63
C ALA A 89 8.55 5.72 -8.33
N ILE A 90 7.92 6.75 -8.86
CA ILE A 90 6.61 6.67 -9.51
C ILE A 90 6.60 7.54 -10.77
N GLU A 91 6.00 7.01 -11.84
CA GLU A 91 5.52 7.80 -12.98
C GLU A 91 4.01 7.78 -12.91
N PHE A 92 3.38 8.94 -12.92
CA PHE A 92 1.93 9.05 -12.73
C PHE A 92 1.26 9.93 -13.79
N ASP A 93 -0.01 9.63 -14.05
CA ASP A 93 -0.91 10.37 -14.91
C ASP A 93 -2.30 10.27 -14.28
N LEU A 94 -2.85 11.37 -13.75
CA LEU A 94 -4.05 11.35 -12.92
C LEU A 94 -4.91 12.60 -13.09
N ASN A 95 -6.18 12.44 -12.80
CA ASN A 95 -7.19 13.51 -12.76
C ASN A 95 -8.15 13.30 -11.57
N GLN A 96 -9.18 14.12 -11.47
CA GLN A 96 -10.16 14.04 -10.38
C GLN A 96 -10.99 12.74 -10.33
N GLN A 97 -11.01 11.95 -11.40
CA GLN A 97 -11.76 10.69 -11.49
C GLN A 97 -10.88 9.46 -11.25
N GLY A 98 -9.58 9.64 -11.18
CA GLY A 98 -8.65 8.54 -10.98
C GLY A 98 -7.32 8.75 -11.70
N GLY A 99 -6.65 7.65 -12.00
CA GLY A 99 -5.38 7.72 -12.69
C GLY A 99 -4.70 6.39 -12.89
N GLN A 100 -3.49 6.49 -13.38
CA GLN A 100 -2.57 5.37 -13.54
C GLN A 100 -1.17 5.75 -13.06
N ALA A 101 -0.43 4.76 -12.62
CA ALA A 101 0.95 4.96 -12.21
C ALA A 101 1.78 3.71 -12.45
N LYS A 102 3.07 3.92 -12.75
CA LYS A 102 4.10 2.89 -12.70
C LYS A 102 4.95 3.12 -11.47
N VAL A 103 5.01 2.13 -10.62
CA VAL A 103 5.78 2.19 -9.37
C VAL A 103 6.99 1.30 -9.50
N SER A 104 8.13 1.78 -9.02
CA SER A 104 9.34 0.98 -8.84
C SER A 104 9.98 1.29 -7.49
N LEU A 105 10.61 0.29 -6.90
CA LEU A 105 11.37 0.43 -5.66
C LEU A 105 12.61 -0.44 -5.76
N SER A 106 13.75 0.12 -5.42
CA SER A 106 15.03 -0.58 -5.38
C SER A 106 15.71 -0.30 -4.05
N LYS A 107 16.11 -1.37 -3.34
CA LYS A 107 16.79 -1.29 -2.04
C LYS A 107 16.04 -0.43 -1.02
N GLY A 108 14.74 -0.69 -0.90
CA GLY A 108 13.86 0.00 0.04
C GLY A 108 13.12 -0.98 0.95
N HIS A 109 11.99 -0.55 1.47
CA HIS A 109 11.12 -1.45 2.24
C HIS A 109 9.65 -1.10 2.03
N VAL A 110 8.78 -2.07 2.28
CA VAL A 110 7.35 -1.89 2.49
C VAL A 110 7.00 -2.27 3.93
N SER A 111 6.00 -1.63 4.51
CA SER A 111 5.58 -1.90 5.88
C SER A 111 4.06 -2.11 5.93
N PHE A 112 3.64 -3.20 6.57
CA PHE A 112 2.23 -3.58 6.72
C PHE A 112 1.89 -3.81 8.20
N PRO A 113 1.73 -2.72 9.00
CA PRO A 113 1.39 -2.83 10.42
C PRO A 113 0.02 -3.49 10.62
N GLY A 114 -0.06 -4.43 11.57
CA GLY A 114 -1.28 -5.18 11.84
C GLY A 114 -1.56 -6.33 10.86
N VAL A 115 -0.75 -6.49 9.81
CA VAL A 115 -0.86 -7.61 8.86
C VAL A 115 0.14 -8.72 9.18
N PHE A 116 1.40 -8.36 9.40
CA PHE A 116 2.48 -9.32 9.67
C PHE A 116 3.09 -9.08 11.05
N GLU A 117 3.65 -10.14 11.63
CA GLU A 117 4.38 -10.06 12.90
C GLU A 117 5.63 -9.18 12.78
N GLU A 118 6.36 -9.33 11.68
CA GLU A 118 7.44 -8.45 11.26
C GLU A 118 6.90 -7.53 10.15
N PRO A 119 6.35 -6.35 10.47
CA PRO A 119 5.61 -5.55 9.50
C PRO A 119 6.51 -4.93 8.43
N VAL A 120 7.79 -4.73 8.70
CA VAL A 120 8.75 -4.15 7.76
C VAL A 120 9.40 -5.24 6.94
N ILE A 121 9.13 -5.21 5.63
CA ILE A 121 9.66 -6.17 4.66
C ILE A 121 10.67 -5.44 3.77
N PRO A 122 11.98 -5.72 3.93
CA PRO A 122 12.99 -5.22 3.01
C PRO A 122 12.73 -5.73 1.58
N MET A 123 12.96 -4.87 0.60
CA MET A 123 12.76 -5.17 -0.81
C MET A 123 14.02 -4.81 -1.61
N ASP A 124 14.58 -5.79 -2.31
CA ASP A 124 15.65 -5.55 -3.28
C ASP A 124 15.08 -4.90 -4.53
N ARG A 125 13.90 -5.37 -4.95
CA ARG A 125 13.17 -4.88 -6.13
C ARG A 125 11.68 -5.07 -5.96
N LEU A 126 10.92 -4.03 -6.34
CA LEU A 126 9.48 -4.10 -6.54
C LEU A 126 9.14 -3.23 -7.75
N SER A 127 8.25 -3.72 -8.61
CA SER A 127 7.64 -2.92 -9.68
C SER A 127 6.16 -3.27 -9.78
N ALA A 128 5.33 -2.30 -10.16
CA ALA A 128 3.89 -2.50 -10.33
C ALA A 128 3.31 -1.47 -11.29
N ASP A 129 2.30 -1.88 -12.05
CA ASP A 129 1.40 -0.99 -12.77
C ASP A 129 0.13 -0.81 -11.92
N LEU A 130 -0.22 0.43 -11.64
CA LEU A 130 -1.40 0.79 -10.84
C LEU A 130 -2.40 1.55 -11.71
N THR A 131 -3.68 1.26 -11.54
CA THR A 131 -4.78 2.09 -12.03
C THR A 131 -5.81 2.23 -10.92
N TRP A 132 -6.41 3.40 -10.79
CA TRP A 132 -7.50 3.61 -9.84
C TRP A 132 -8.58 4.50 -10.41
N GLN A 133 -9.78 4.34 -9.87
CA GLN A 133 -10.97 5.12 -10.19
C GLN A 133 -11.61 5.60 -8.89
N LEU A 134 -12.12 6.82 -8.94
CA LEU A 134 -12.83 7.49 -7.86
C LEU A 134 -14.27 7.74 -8.35
N ASP A 135 -15.26 7.20 -7.66
CA ASP A 135 -16.67 7.42 -7.93
C ASP A 135 -17.35 7.87 -6.63
N GLY A 136 -17.44 9.19 -6.47
CA GLY A 136 -17.85 9.78 -5.21
C GLY A 136 -16.97 9.29 -4.05
N PRO A 137 -17.55 8.63 -3.03
CA PRO A 137 -16.80 8.10 -1.91
C PRO A 137 -16.17 6.72 -2.17
N ASP A 138 -16.44 6.10 -3.32
CA ASP A 138 -15.96 4.78 -3.67
C ASP A 138 -14.64 4.84 -4.43
N ILE A 139 -13.73 3.99 -4.04
CA ILE A 139 -12.39 3.89 -4.61
C ILE A 139 -12.21 2.45 -5.11
N GLN A 140 -11.78 2.32 -6.34
CA GLN A 140 -11.35 1.05 -6.92
C GLN A 140 -9.91 1.20 -7.40
N ALA A 141 -9.06 0.26 -7.04
CA ALA A 141 -7.69 0.19 -7.50
C ALA A 141 -7.39 -1.19 -8.09
N ARG A 142 -6.61 -1.22 -9.16
CA ARG A 142 -6.06 -2.45 -9.76
C ARG A 142 -4.55 -2.31 -9.82
N PHE A 143 -3.89 -3.41 -9.54
CA PHE A 143 -2.44 -3.50 -9.68
C PHE A 143 -2.10 -4.74 -10.51
N GLY A 144 -1.35 -4.50 -11.55
CA GLY A 144 -0.88 -5.51 -12.49
C GLY A 144 0.63 -5.54 -12.57
N ASN A 145 1.15 -6.58 -13.23
CA ASN A 145 2.59 -6.74 -13.47
C ASN A 145 3.45 -6.53 -12.23
N VAL A 146 2.89 -6.80 -11.04
CA VAL A 146 3.66 -6.66 -9.81
C VAL A 146 4.74 -7.73 -9.79
N ARG A 147 5.98 -7.30 -9.76
CA ARG A 147 7.16 -8.16 -9.60
C ARG A 147 7.87 -7.75 -8.34
N LEU A 148 8.22 -8.70 -7.53
CA LEU A 148 8.88 -8.46 -6.26
C LEU A 148 10.01 -9.45 -6.04
N ALA A 149 11.07 -8.97 -5.41
CA ALA A 149 12.19 -9.79 -4.99
C ALA A 149 12.83 -9.21 -3.73
N ASN A 150 13.17 -10.10 -2.81
CA ASN A 150 14.02 -9.81 -1.66
C ASN A 150 14.87 -11.02 -1.30
N ALA A 151 15.57 -10.95 -0.18
CA ALA A 151 16.44 -12.04 0.28
C ALA A 151 15.69 -13.35 0.55
N ASP A 152 14.37 -13.30 0.84
CA ASP A 152 13.57 -14.45 1.23
C ASP A 152 12.81 -15.06 0.06
N LEU A 153 12.30 -14.24 -0.87
CA LEU A 153 11.42 -14.71 -1.95
C LEU A 153 11.54 -13.85 -3.21
N GLN A 154 11.06 -14.43 -4.32
CA GLN A 154 10.85 -13.75 -5.59
C GLN A 154 9.54 -14.24 -6.20
N GLY A 155 8.77 -13.32 -6.76
CA GLY A 155 7.49 -13.67 -7.35
C GLY A 155 6.84 -12.55 -8.13
N GLN A 156 5.64 -12.84 -8.57
CA GLN A 156 4.77 -11.89 -9.27
C GLN A 156 3.36 -12.04 -8.77
N LEU A 157 2.61 -10.94 -8.82
CA LEU A 157 1.20 -10.93 -8.48
C LEU A 157 0.44 -9.86 -9.26
N SER A 158 -0.86 -10.00 -9.25
CA SER A 158 -1.81 -9.00 -9.71
C SER A 158 -3.02 -9.02 -8.79
N GLY A 159 -3.84 -7.98 -8.84
CA GLY A 159 -5.02 -7.94 -8.02
C GLY A 159 -5.80 -6.65 -8.11
N SER A 160 -6.77 -6.54 -7.24
CA SER A 160 -7.60 -5.36 -7.09
C SER A 160 -7.94 -5.12 -5.63
N TRP A 161 -8.17 -3.88 -5.33
CA TRP A 161 -8.70 -3.45 -4.05
C TRP A 161 -9.85 -2.48 -4.29
N ARG A 162 -10.85 -2.51 -3.44
CA ARG A 162 -11.94 -1.53 -3.46
C ARG A 162 -12.42 -1.22 -2.05
N THR A 163 -13.04 -0.08 -1.88
CA THR A 163 -13.78 0.24 -0.65
C THR A 163 -14.89 -0.78 -0.41
N SER A 164 -15.17 -1.09 0.85
CA SER A 164 -16.33 -1.89 1.24
C SER A 164 -17.59 -1.03 1.23
N ASP A 165 -18.74 -1.65 1.04
CA ASP A 165 -20.02 -1.02 1.31
C ASP A 165 -20.27 -1.03 2.83
N PRO A 166 -20.42 0.13 3.50
CA PRO A 166 -20.66 0.18 4.93
C PRO A 166 -21.89 -0.60 5.41
N ALA A 167 -22.90 -0.75 4.53
CA ALA A 167 -24.12 -1.47 4.88
C ALA A 167 -23.91 -2.99 4.97
N SER A 168 -22.93 -3.53 4.24
CA SER A 168 -22.64 -4.96 4.17
C SER A 168 -21.30 -5.36 4.79
N SER A 169 -20.43 -4.38 5.09
CA SER A 169 -19.13 -4.64 5.70
C SER A 169 -19.27 -4.97 7.19
N PRO A 170 -18.57 -6.01 7.70
CA PRO A 170 -18.53 -6.31 9.13
C PRO A 170 -18.05 -5.14 9.99
N SER A 171 -17.24 -4.24 9.42
CA SER A 171 -16.73 -3.04 10.12
C SER A 171 -17.73 -1.89 10.15
N GLY A 172 -18.82 -1.94 9.39
CA GLY A 172 -19.70 -0.79 9.16
C GLY A 172 -18.98 0.39 8.48
N SER A 173 -17.82 0.15 7.85
CA SER A 173 -16.94 1.16 7.28
C SER A 173 -16.52 0.80 5.85
N ARG A 174 -16.13 1.83 5.08
CA ARG A 174 -15.54 1.63 3.75
C ARG A 174 -14.13 1.06 3.79
N PHE A 175 -13.44 1.28 4.89
CA PHE A 175 -12.06 0.82 5.11
C PHE A 175 -11.99 -0.23 6.21
N PRO A 176 -11.04 -1.16 6.12
CA PRO A 176 -9.90 -1.24 5.20
C PRO A 176 -10.21 -1.71 3.77
N GLY A 177 -11.41 -2.19 3.46
CA GLY A 177 -11.82 -2.53 2.11
C GLY A 177 -11.65 -4.00 1.74
N ILE A 178 -11.97 -4.34 0.50
CA ILE A 178 -11.94 -5.68 -0.06
C ILE A 178 -10.74 -5.84 -0.97
N LEU A 179 -9.93 -6.87 -0.72
CA LEU A 179 -8.74 -7.20 -1.49
C LEU A 179 -8.94 -8.50 -2.26
N LYS A 180 -8.44 -8.53 -3.51
CA LYS A 180 -8.28 -9.74 -4.32
C LYS A 180 -6.85 -9.77 -4.85
N LEU A 181 -6.14 -10.86 -4.62
CA LEU A 181 -4.78 -11.10 -5.08
C LEU A 181 -4.68 -12.49 -5.71
N ASP A 182 -4.03 -12.52 -6.87
CA ASP A 182 -3.55 -13.74 -7.51
C ASP A 182 -2.05 -13.62 -7.73
N GLY A 183 -1.28 -14.61 -7.31
CA GLY A 183 0.15 -14.54 -7.40
C GLY A 183 0.86 -15.87 -7.50
N SER A 184 2.14 -15.76 -7.82
CA SER A 184 3.04 -16.91 -7.84
C SER A 184 4.42 -16.54 -7.31
N LEU A 185 5.05 -17.49 -6.63
CA LEU A 185 6.43 -17.40 -6.19
C LEU A 185 7.28 -18.34 -7.04
N SER A 186 8.28 -17.80 -7.72
CA SER A 186 9.27 -18.57 -8.46
C SER A 186 10.41 -19.07 -7.57
N ARG A 187 10.65 -18.39 -6.45
CA ARG A 187 11.65 -18.75 -5.44
C ARG A 187 11.19 -18.29 -4.06
N GLY A 188 11.44 -19.11 -3.05
CA GLY A 188 11.24 -18.76 -1.66
C GLY A 188 12.09 -19.61 -0.73
N LYS A 189 12.46 -19.05 0.42
CA LYS A 189 13.11 -19.77 1.51
C LYS A 189 12.04 -20.35 2.43
N GLY A 190 12.00 -21.67 2.58
CA GLY A 190 11.01 -22.36 3.40
C GLY A 190 11.02 -21.86 4.84
N GLU A 191 12.21 -21.73 5.43
CA GLU A 191 12.40 -21.26 6.82
C GLU A 191 11.92 -19.82 7.07
N ARG A 192 11.63 -19.06 5.99
CA ARG A 192 11.12 -17.70 6.07
C ARG A 192 9.63 -17.54 5.81
N VAL A 193 8.93 -18.62 5.46
CA VAL A 193 7.49 -18.59 5.15
C VAL A 193 6.67 -17.99 6.30
N HIS A 194 7.01 -18.29 7.54
CA HIS A 194 6.33 -17.79 8.73
C HIS A 194 6.23 -16.25 8.79
N ARG A 195 7.21 -15.51 8.23
CA ARG A 195 7.21 -14.03 8.21
C ARG A 195 6.08 -13.45 7.37
N TYR A 196 5.60 -14.22 6.40
CA TYR A 196 4.58 -13.81 5.43
C TYR A 196 3.20 -14.36 5.76
N LEU A 197 3.05 -15.02 6.90
CA LEU A 197 1.74 -15.46 7.39
C LEU A 197 1.03 -14.29 8.10
N PRO A 198 -0.19 -13.91 7.65
CA PRO A 198 -0.94 -12.83 8.27
C PRO A 198 -1.28 -13.13 9.75
N LEU A 199 -1.38 -12.09 10.55
CA LEU A 199 -1.73 -12.18 11.98
C LEU A 199 -3.13 -12.74 12.23
N VAL A 200 -4.02 -12.70 11.23
CA VAL A 200 -5.34 -13.35 11.27
C VAL A 200 -5.20 -14.89 11.40
N ILE A 201 -4.08 -15.45 10.93
CA ILE A 201 -3.72 -16.85 11.23
C ILE A 201 -3.25 -16.89 12.69
N GLY A 202 -3.93 -17.68 13.52
CA GLY A 202 -3.64 -17.77 14.95
C GLY A 202 -2.15 -18.01 15.26
N ALA A 203 -1.69 -17.48 16.38
CA ALA A 203 -0.27 -17.53 16.78
C ALA A 203 0.27 -18.97 16.84
N ASP A 204 -0.54 -19.93 17.31
CA ASP A 204 -0.14 -21.34 17.40
C ASP A 204 0.19 -21.94 16.03
N ALA A 205 -0.61 -21.64 15.00
CA ALA A 205 -0.36 -22.11 13.65
C ALA A 205 0.90 -21.46 13.05
N ARG A 206 1.11 -20.15 13.28
CA ARG A 206 2.32 -19.45 12.82
C ARG A 206 3.57 -19.98 13.50
N ASN A 207 3.51 -20.21 14.83
CA ASN A 207 4.61 -20.79 15.60
C ASN A 207 4.91 -22.23 15.18
N TYR A 208 3.86 -23.02 14.89
CA TYR A 208 4.04 -24.36 14.35
C TYR A 208 4.79 -24.34 13.02
N VAL A 209 4.37 -23.48 12.06
CA VAL A 209 5.06 -23.35 10.76
C VAL A 209 6.52 -22.91 10.95
N LYS A 210 6.78 -21.96 11.86
CA LYS A 210 8.14 -21.49 12.19
C LYS A 210 9.02 -22.61 12.75
N ALA A 211 8.46 -23.45 13.61
CA ALA A 211 9.19 -24.54 14.23
C ALA A 211 9.34 -25.76 13.30
N ALA A 212 8.36 -26.02 12.44
CA ALA A 212 8.34 -27.19 11.57
C ALA A 212 9.21 -27.03 10.31
N ILE A 213 9.33 -25.82 9.77
CA ILE A 213 10.06 -25.58 8.54
C ILE A 213 11.41 -24.91 8.86
N LEU A 214 12.42 -25.73 9.09
CA LEU A 214 13.76 -25.25 9.46
C LEU A 214 14.66 -24.94 8.27
N ALA A 215 14.37 -25.55 7.10
CA ALA A 215 15.13 -25.35 5.87
C ALA A 215 14.26 -25.72 4.66
N GLY A 216 14.71 -25.37 3.49
CA GLY A 216 14.08 -25.76 2.23
C GLY A 216 13.90 -24.62 1.26
N GLN A 217 13.70 -24.98 -0.01
CA GLN A 217 13.38 -24.03 -1.06
C GLN A 217 11.97 -24.27 -1.56
N VAL A 218 11.23 -23.17 -1.67
CA VAL A 218 9.90 -23.12 -2.26
C VAL A 218 10.04 -22.69 -3.71
N ARG A 219 9.43 -23.41 -4.63
CA ARG A 219 9.43 -23.11 -6.07
C ARG A 219 8.01 -23.30 -6.62
N ASP A 220 7.66 -22.46 -7.59
CA ASP A 220 6.42 -22.57 -8.38
C ASP A 220 5.13 -22.65 -7.54
N VAL A 221 5.08 -21.89 -6.45
CA VAL A 221 3.87 -21.76 -5.63
C VAL A 221 2.91 -20.78 -6.26
N ARG A 222 1.64 -21.16 -6.31
CA ARG A 222 0.54 -20.24 -6.65
C ARG A 222 -0.31 -20.00 -5.41
N PHE A 223 -0.75 -18.78 -5.24
CA PHE A 223 -1.64 -18.41 -4.15
C PHE A 223 -2.72 -17.45 -4.63
N LYS A 224 -3.85 -17.51 -3.94
CA LYS A 224 -4.96 -16.59 -4.12
C LYS A 224 -5.41 -16.10 -2.76
N VAL A 225 -5.64 -14.80 -2.66
CA VAL A 225 -6.20 -14.17 -1.46
C VAL A 225 -7.41 -13.35 -1.87
N GLU A 226 -8.53 -13.53 -1.21
CA GLU A 226 -9.75 -12.77 -1.47
C GLU A 226 -10.52 -12.60 -0.18
N GLY A 227 -10.92 -11.36 0.12
CA GLY A 227 -11.77 -11.08 1.27
C GLY A 227 -11.79 -9.62 1.69
N ASP A 228 -12.66 -9.33 2.63
CA ASP A 228 -12.65 -8.08 3.39
C ASP A 228 -11.45 -8.10 4.34
N LEU A 229 -10.73 -6.99 4.41
CA LEU A 229 -9.52 -6.85 5.22
C LEU A 229 -9.79 -6.56 6.70
N TRP A 230 -11.07 -6.54 7.07
CA TRP A 230 -11.53 -6.36 8.45
C TRP A 230 -11.36 -7.63 9.28
#